data_894121752286c399dc2c0ad05e242d8a
#
_entry.id   894121752286c399dc2c0ad05e242d8a
#
_cell.length_a   1.000
_cell.length_b   1.000
_cell.length_c   1.000
_cell.angle_alpha   90.00
_cell.angle_beta   90.00
_cell.angle_gamma   90.00
#
_symmetry.space_group_name_H-M   'P 1'
#
loop_
_entity.id
_entity.type
_entity.pdbx_description
1 polymer ?
#
loop_
_entity_poly.entity_id
_entity_poly.type
_entity_poly.pdbx_seq_one_letter_code
_entity_poly.pdbx_strand_id
1 'polypeptide(L)'
;MQSERPAWLAQWCPVWCSGDHDGQELLDDRRHQSVAHWWPELVRRRQVLPSGEVRRVVVPTEMSVIAVQQIGERQPWVALTTDSELVELTPEGARRLLHELADVLTRMEDADDG
;
A
#
# COMPACT_ATOMS: atom_id res chain seq x y z
N MET A 1 14.76 -3.09 -18.86
CA MET A 1 14.10 -3.81 -19.97
C MET A 1 12.69 -4.16 -19.54
N GLN A 2 11.71 -3.82 -20.33
CA GLN A 2 10.34 -4.19 -20.02
C GLN A 2 10.13 -5.67 -20.36
N SER A 3 9.41 -6.36 -19.48
CA SER A 3 9.03 -7.74 -19.74
C SER A 3 8.11 -7.82 -20.96
N GLU A 4 8.20 -8.91 -21.70
CA GLU A 4 7.28 -9.13 -22.80
C GLU A 4 5.85 -9.21 -22.26
N ARG A 5 4.92 -8.67 -23.03
CA ARG A 5 3.53 -8.69 -22.69
C ARG A 5 3.00 -10.12 -22.73
N PRO A 6 2.45 -10.65 -21.64
CA PRO A 6 1.96 -12.01 -21.63
C PRO A 6 0.74 -12.18 -22.54
N ALA A 7 0.54 -13.40 -23.03
CA ALA A 7 -0.52 -13.70 -23.99
C ALA A 7 -1.93 -13.42 -23.44
N TRP A 8 -2.12 -13.55 -22.12
CA TRP A 8 -3.42 -13.30 -21.50
C TRP A 8 -3.77 -11.83 -21.36
N LEU A 9 -2.80 -10.93 -21.54
CA LEU A 9 -2.98 -9.48 -21.38
C LEU A 9 -3.41 -8.89 -22.71
N ALA A 10 -4.71 -8.71 -22.89
CA ALA A 10 -5.29 -8.22 -24.15
C ALA A 10 -5.20 -6.70 -24.31
N GLN A 11 -5.09 -5.96 -23.22
CA GLN A 11 -5.10 -4.51 -23.23
C GLN A 11 -3.75 -3.94 -22.82
N TRP A 12 -3.47 -2.70 -23.25
CA TRP A 12 -2.26 -2.00 -22.85
C TRP A 12 -2.30 -1.68 -21.37
N CYS A 13 -1.13 -1.71 -20.71
CA CYS A 13 -1.01 -1.33 -19.33
C CYS A 13 -1.29 0.16 -19.15
N PRO A 14 -1.89 0.55 -18.01
CA PRO A 14 -1.93 1.95 -17.62
C PRO A 14 -0.51 2.52 -17.52
N VAL A 15 -0.40 3.84 -17.64
CA VAL A 15 0.88 4.54 -17.58
C VAL A 15 1.64 4.24 -16.28
N TRP A 16 0.92 4.10 -15.18
CA TRP A 16 1.53 3.87 -13.88
C TRP A 16 1.95 2.40 -13.63
N CYS A 17 1.56 1.47 -14.49
CA CYS A 17 1.97 0.07 -14.36
C CYS A 17 3.46 -0.10 -14.67
N SER A 18 4.15 -0.93 -13.89
CA SER A 18 5.55 -1.21 -14.12
C SER A 18 5.81 -1.98 -15.41
N GLY A 19 4.80 -2.64 -15.95
CA GLY A 19 4.91 -3.49 -17.12
C GLY A 19 5.41 -4.90 -16.81
N ASP A 20 5.76 -5.17 -15.55
CA ASP A 20 6.25 -6.49 -15.14
C ASP A 20 5.08 -7.36 -14.72
N HIS A 21 4.79 -8.37 -15.52
CA HIS A 21 3.72 -9.34 -15.25
C HIS A 21 4.27 -10.75 -15.02
N ASP A 22 5.56 -10.86 -14.76
CA ASP A 22 6.18 -12.15 -14.48
C ASP A 22 5.59 -12.76 -13.22
N GLY A 23 5.32 -14.06 -13.25
CA GLY A 23 4.73 -14.75 -12.11
C GLY A 23 3.23 -14.58 -11.96
N GLN A 24 2.56 -13.87 -12.88
CA GLN A 24 1.11 -13.65 -12.85
C GLN A 24 0.37 -14.66 -13.73
N GLU A 25 0.65 -15.92 -13.56
CA GLU A 25 0.05 -16.98 -14.41
C GLU A 25 -1.34 -17.39 -13.93
N LEU A 26 -1.57 -17.34 -12.61
CA LEU A 26 -2.88 -17.65 -12.03
C LEU A 26 -3.81 -16.45 -12.21
N LEU A 27 -5.11 -16.73 -12.41
CA LEU A 27 -6.09 -15.67 -12.62
C LEU A 27 -6.10 -14.62 -11.51
N ASP A 28 -6.02 -15.07 -10.26
CA ASP A 28 -6.06 -14.16 -9.12
C ASP A 28 -4.81 -13.28 -8.98
N ASP A 29 -3.71 -13.68 -9.61
CA ASP A 29 -2.46 -12.93 -9.56
C ASP A 29 -2.33 -11.90 -10.69
N ARG A 30 -3.20 -11.95 -11.69
CA ARG A 30 -3.13 -11.09 -12.87
C ARG A 30 -3.60 -9.68 -12.54
N ARG A 31 -2.66 -8.76 -12.52
CA ARG A 31 -2.94 -7.36 -12.16
C ARG A 31 -1.92 -6.42 -12.77
N HIS A 32 -2.33 -5.17 -12.91
CA HIS A 32 -1.40 -4.06 -13.12
C HIS A 32 -0.94 -3.58 -11.75
N GLN A 33 0.32 -3.30 -11.62
CA GLN A 33 0.85 -2.71 -10.39
C GLN A 33 1.98 -1.76 -10.70
N SER A 34 2.07 -0.68 -9.92
CA SER A 34 3.17 0.26 -10.02
C SER A 34 4.44 -0.35 -9.44
N VAL A 35 5.57 0.31 -9.70
CA VAL A 35 6.79 0.01 -8.96
C VAL A 35 6.50 0.22 -7.48
N ALA A 36 6.91 -0.72 -6.64
CA ALA A 36 6.67 -0.63 -5.21
C ALA A 36 7.57 0.43 -4.59
N HIS A 37 6.96 1.31 -3.79
CA HIS A 37 7.69 2.21 -2.89
C HIS A 37 7.62 1.59 -1.51
N TRP A 38 8.73 1.16 -0.99
CA TRP A 38 8.80 0.56 0.34
C TRP A 38 9.95 1.14 1.12
N TRP A 39 9.82 1.13 2.45
CA TRP A 39 10.83 1.68 3.35
C TRP A 39 10.72 1.01 4.72
N PRO A 40 11.82 0.96 5.48
CA PRO A 40 11.75 0.48 6.85
C PRO A 40 11.15 1.55 7.74
N GLU A 41 10.31 1.14 8.69
CA GLU A 41 9.63 2.02 9.59
C GLU A 41 9.52 1.41 10.97
N LEU A 42 9.35 2.26 11.98
CA LEU A 42 9.00 1.81 13.32
C LEU A 42 7.51 2.03 13.53
N VAL A 43 6.82 0.97 13.92
CA VAL A 43 5.39 1.04 14.19
C VAL A 43 5.15 0.63 15.64
N ARG A 44 4.08 1.17 16.21
CA ARG A 44 3.67 0.83 17.57
C ARG A 44 2.44 -0.07 17.48
N ARG A 45 2.54 -1.24 18.08
CA ARG A 45 1.47 -2.23 18.03
C ARG A 45 0.93 -2.51 19.40
N ARG A 46 -0.34 -2.87 19.42
CA ARG A 46 -1.01 -3.33 20.63
C ARG A 46 -0.77 -4.82 20.77
N GLN A 47 -0.28 -5.25 21.95
CA GLN A 47 -0.08 -6.65 22.25
C GLN A 47 -0.93 -7.01 23.46
N VAL A 48 -1.72 -8.09 23.35
CA VAL A 48 -2.51 -8.62 24.45
C VAL A 48 -1.78 -9.84 25.01
N LEU A 49 -1.44 -9.78 26.29
CA LEU A 49 -0.75 -10.86 26.98
C LEU A 49 -1.75 -11.94 27.41
N PRO A 50 -1.29 -13.17 27.71
CA PRO A 50 -2.18 -14.24 28.19
C PRO A 50 -2.98 -13.86 29.44
N SER A 51 -2.45 -12.95 30.27
CA SER A 51 -3.16 -12.41 31.45
C SER A 51 -4.30 -11.48 31.10
N GLY A 52 -4.45 -11.07 29.84
CA GLY A 52 -5.38 -10.04 29.40
C GLY A 52 -4.80 -8.64 29.47
N GLU A 53 -3.62 -8.47 30.04
CA GLU A 53 -2.95 -7.18 30.07
C GLU A 53 -2.60 -6.73 28.66
N VAL A 54 -2.78 -5.43 28.39
CA VAL A 54 -2.46 -4.82 27.09
C VAL A 54 -1.21 -3.96 27.26
N ARG A 55 -0.27 -4.17 26.36
CA ARG A 55 0.91 -3.30 26.26
C ARG A 55 1.09 -2.80 24.84
N ARG A 56 1.80 -1.71 24.71
CA ARG A 56 2.18 -1.16 23.41
C ARG A 56 3.66 -1.44 23.17
N VAL A 57 3.97 -1.99 22.00
CA VAL A 57 5.35 -2.34 21.63
C VAL A 57 5.72 -1.65 20.33
N VAL A 58 6.95 -1.16 20.25
CA VAL A 58 7.50 -0.56 19.04
C VAL A 58 8.31 -1.64 18.33
N VAL A 59 7.96 -1.90 17.08
CA VAL A 59 8.62 -2.95 16.29
C VAL A 59 8.99 -2.40 14.91
N PRO A 60 10.11 -2.86 14.33
CA PRO A 60 10.44 -2.50 12.96
C PRO A 60 9.53 -3.27 11.99
N THR A 61 9.20 -2.63 10.90
CA THR A 61 8.43 -3.24 9.82
C THR A 61 8.87 -2.65 8.49
N GLU A 62 8.52 -3.31 7.42
CA GLU A 62 8.62 -2.73 6.09
C GLU A 62 7.24 -2.24 5.67
N MET A 63 7.15 -0.97 5.33
CA MET A 63 5.93 -0.40 4.78
C MET A 63 6.07 -0.22 3.29
N SER A 64 4.98 -0.40 2.56
CA SER A 64 4.98 -0.12 1.13
C SER A 64 3.68 0.52 0.70
N VAL A 65 3.77 1.23 -0.43
CA VAL A 65 2.60 1.79 -1.11
C VAL A 65 2.74 1.51 -2.60
N ILE A 66 1.69 0.95 -3.19
CA ILE A 66 1.65 0.67 -4.62
C ILE A 66 0.25 0.95 -5.16
N ALA A 67 0.19 1.26 -6.46
CA ALA A 67 -1.07 1.26 -7.19
C ALA A 67 -1.29 -0.14 -7.74
N VAL A 68 -2.50 -0.68 -7.60
CA VAL A 68 -2.86 -2.01 -8.10
C VAL A 68 -4.22 -1.95 -8.79
N GLN A 69 -4.39 -2.79 -9.79
CA GLN A 69 -5.67 -2.95 -10.47
C GLN A 69 -5.72 -4.37 -11.02
N GLN A 70 -6.61 -5.18 -10.49
CA GLN A 70 -6.82 -6.53 -11.02
C GLN A 70 -7.32 -6.44 -12.46
N ILE A 71 -6.94 -7.41 -13.27
CA ILE A 71 -7.40 -7.44 -14.65
C ILE A 71 -8.93 -7.55 -14.65
N GLY A 72 -9.58 -6.64 -15.37
CA GLY A 72 -11.05 -6.56 -15.43
C GLY A 72 -11.68 -5.58 -14.45
N GLU A 73 -10.94 -5.08 -13.47
CA GLU A 73 -11.45 -4.03 -12.59
C GLU A 73 -11.50 -2.68 -13.32
N ARG A 74 -12.48 -1.86 -12.97
CA ARG A 74 -12.69 -0.58 -13.64
C ARG A 74 -11.83 0.54 -13.10
N GLN A 75 -11.32 0.40 -11.89
CA GLN A 75 -10.54 1.45 -11.25
C GLN A 75 -9.35 0.85 -10.53
N PRO A 76 -8.26 1.63 -10.41
CA PRO A 76 -7.13 1.22 -9.62
C PRO A 76 -7.39 1.46 -8.13
N TRP A 77 -6.59 0.79 -7.30
CA TRP A 77 -6.57 0.93 -5.86
C TRP A 77 -5.17 1.31 -5.41
N VAL A 78 -5.09 2.03 -4.31
CA VAL A 78 -3.82 2.30 -3.65
C VAL A 78 -3.70 1.34 -2.47
N ALA A 79 -2.71 0.48 -2.51
CA ALA A 79 -2.49 -0.52 -1.47
C ALA A 79 -1.39 -0.05 -0.53
N LEU A 80 -1.73 0.01 0.76
CA LEU A 80 -0.78 0.28 1.84
C LEU A 80 -0.55 -1.02 2.58
N THR A 81 0.71 -1.43 2.71
CA THR A 81 1.03 -2.70 3.36
C THR A 81 2.09 -2.53 4.42
N THR A 82 1.97 -3.36 5.44
CA THR A 82 3.06 -3.66 6.37
C THR A 82 3.37 -5.14 6.24
N ASP A 83 4.22 -5.68 7.09
CA ASP A 83 4.52 -7.12 7.10
C ASP A 83 3.28 -7.99 7.45
N SER A 84 2.25 -7.40 8.06
CA SER A 84 1.08 -8.15 8.54
C SER A 84 -0.27 -7.55 8.14
N GLU A 85 -0.29 -6.38 7.52
CA GLU A 85 -1.54 -5.67 7.25
C GLU A 85 -1.59 -5.15 5.81
N LEU A 86 -2.80 -5.10 5.27
CA LEU A 86 -3.07 -4.57 3.94
C LEU A 86 -4.32 -3.71 4.01
N VAL A 87 -4.22 -2.49 3.51
CA VAL A 87 -5.37 -1.60 3.33
C VAL A 87 -5.37 -1.13 1.89
N GLU A 88 -6.50 -1.27 1.23
CA GLU A 88 -6.65 -0.79 -0.14
C GLU A 88 -7.63 0.38 -0.16
N LEU A 89 -7.22 1.49 -0.74
CA LEU A 89 -8.01 2.71 -0.82
C LEU A 89 -8.24 3.09 -2.28
N THR A 90 -9.39 3.71 -2.55
CA THR A 90 -9.56 4.38 -3.84
C THR A 90 -8.54 5.51 -3.96
N PRO A 91 -8.21 5.97 -5.19
CA PRO A 91 -7.35 7.14 -5.35
C PRO A 91 -7.85 8.37 -4.59
N GLU A 92 -9.17 8.59 -4.56
CA GLU A 92 -9.76 9.69 -3.78
C GLU A 92 -9.56 9.49 -2.28
N GLY A 93 -9.75 8.27 -1.80
CA GLY A 93 -9.51 7.92 -0.39
C GLY A 93 -8.06 8.11 -0.01
N ALA A 94 -7.14 7.77 -0.91
CA ALA A 94 -5.71 7.97 -0.69
C ALA A 94 -5.36 9.46 -0.61
N ARG A 95 -5.94 10.30 -1.49
CA ARG A 95 -5.74 11.75 -1.44
C ARG A 95 -6.28 12.34 -0.14
N ARG A 96 -7.44 11.86 0.29
CA ARG A 96 -8.01 12.29 1.56
C ARG A 96 -7.13 11.90 2.74
N LEU A 97 -6.61 10.68 2.73
CA LEU A 97 -5.68 10.23 3.77
C LEU A 97 -4.45 11.14 3.82
N LEU A 98 -3.88 11.45 2.66
CA LEU A 98 -2.72 12.36 2.59
C LEU A 98 -3.05 13.72 3.21
N HIS A 99 -4.20 14.28 2.88
CA HIS A 99 -4.64 15.58 3.40
C HIS A 99 -4.85 15.53 4.93
N GLU A 100 -5.53 14.51 5.43
CA GLU A 100 -5.80 14.35 6.85
C GLU A 100 -4.51 14.10 7.64
N LEU A 101 -3.59 13.31 7.10
CA LEU A 101 -2.28 13.12 7.71
C LEU A 101 -1.52 14.43 7.85
N ALA A 102 -1.50 15.23 6.78
CA ALA A 102 -0.84 16.54 6.80
C ALA A 102 -1.45 17.44 7.86
N ASP A 103 -2.78 17.45 7.99
CA ASP A 103 -3.49 18.26 8.97
C ASP A 103 -3.16 17.85 10.41
N VAL A 104 -3.17 16.56 10.69
CA VAL A 104 -2.82 16.05 12.03
C VAL A 104 -1.38 16.39 12.37
N LEU A 105 -0.46 16.20 11.43
CA LEU A 105 0.96 16.51 11.66
C LEU A 105 1.16 18.00 11.94
N THR A 106 0.47 18.87 11.20
CA THR A 106 0.52 20.32 11.42
C THR A 106 0.04 20.67 12.84
N ARG A 107 -1.05 20.07 13.28
CA ARG A 107 -1.58 20.31 14.63
C ARG A 107 -0.61 19.84 15.71
N MET A 108 0.07 18.73 15.51
CA MET A 108 1.07 18.23 16.45
C MET A 108 2.26 19.21 16.54
N GLU A 109 2.71 19.73 15.43
CA GLU A 109 3.80 20.72 15.38
C GLU A 109 3.42 22.01 16.07
N ASP A 110 2.21 22.51 15.82
CA ASP A 110 1.70 23.73 16.45
C ASP A 110 1.60 23.57 17.97
N ALA A 111 1.21 22.42 18.46
CA ALA A 111 1.14 22.14 19.89
C ALA A 111 2.51 22.13 20.53
N ASP A 112 3.54 21.66 19.84
CA ASP A 112 4.92 21.65 20.32
C ASP A 112 5.52 23.07 20.38
N ASP A 113 5.11 23.95 19.48
CA ASP A 113 5.56 25.33 19.43
C ASP A 113 4.85 26.23 20.46
N GLY A 114 3.79 25.76 21.00
CA GLY A 114 3.03 26.46 22.05
C GLY A 114 3.61 26.21 23.43
#